data_17e5cda2c4974fd8871d8ea71e95ca87
#
_entry.id   17e5cda2c4974fd8871d8ea71e95ca87
#
_cell.length_a   1.000
_cell.length_b   1.000
_cell.length_c   1.000
_cell.angle_alpha   90.00
_cell.angle_beta   90.00
_cell.angle_gamma   90.00
#
_symmetry.space_group_name_H-M   'P 1'
#
loop_
_entity.id
_entity.type
_entity.pdbx_description
1 polymer ?
#
loop_
_entity_poly.entity_id
_entity_poly.type
_entity_poly.pdbx_seq_one_letter_code
_entity_poly.pdbx_strand_id
1 'polypeptide(L)'
;MKINKKISKIIIYFFLYLIFSAHSPWGQYLAYREQHLLIMSTREDAPTYPYSKILVDVINKQLPEASARAARARTFRRVQGLFSTNQMPLLLLSKKNAKALIKGKGVFKKFGAADAKIIYYFDDLVLLAQPSFPDKFAWLLTNAIVKGEKELLGATSPLNIKKITDIHPGTLMALNNEKMPELIKK
;
A
#
# COMPACT_ATOMS: atom_id res chain seq x y z
N MET A 1 29.64 51.89 6.31
CA MET A 1 30.38 50.71 5.77
C MET A 1 29.70 50.29 4.46
N LYS A 2 30.27 50.59 3.28
CA LYS A 2 29.67 50.21 1.99
C LYS A 2 30.01 48.73 1.69
N ILE A 3 29.03 47.85 1.81
CA ILE A 3 29.20 46.46 1.44
C ILE A 3 29.49 46.38 -0.06
N ASN A 4 30.60 45.72 -0.40
CA ASN A 4 31.03 45.57 -1.78
C ASN A 4 29.94 44.80 -2.57
N LYS A 5 29.46 45.39 -3.70
CA LYS A 5 28.39 44.83 -4.54
C LYS A 5 28.65 43.38 -4.96
N LYS A 6 29.92 42.94 -5.07
CA LYS A 6 30.29 41.54 -5.31
C LYS A 6 29.95 40.61 -4.14
N ILE A 7 30.24 41.08 -2.88
CA ILE A 7 29.95 40.30 -1.68
C ILE A 7 28.45 40.15 -1.47
N SER A 8 27.67 41.21 -1.73
CA SER A 8 26.20 41.14 -1.68
C SER A 8 25.60 40.09 -2.63
N LYS A 9 26.12 40.02 -3.87
CA LYS A 9 25.67 39.01 -4.83
C LYS A 9 26.01 37.60 -4.37
N ILE A 10 27.20 37.36 -3.82
CA ILE A 10 27.61 36.04 -3.33
C ILE A 10 26.68 35.58 -2.17
N ILE A 11 26.36 36.49 -1.25
CA ILE A 11 25.45 36.24 -0.14
C ILE A 11 24.04 35.85 -0.65
N ILE A 12 23.54 36.60 -1.66
CA ILE A 12 22.24 36.32 -2.25
C ILE A 12 22.21 34.91 -2.94
N TYR A 13 23.25 34.58 -3.71
CA TYR A 13 23.33 33.25 -4.34
C TYR A 13 23.48 32.12 -3.33
N PHE A 14 24.20 32.35 -2.22
CA PHE A 14 24.31 31.38 -1.15
C PHE A 14 22.98 31.15 -0.43
N PHE A 15 22.22 32.23 -0.16
CA PHE A 15 20.86 32.09 0.38
C PHE A 15 19.90 31.42 -0.56
N LEU A 16 19.93 31.75 -1.85
CA LEU A 16 19.14 31.05 -2.87
C LEU A 16 19.50 29.54 -2.93
N TYR A 17 20.79 29.20 -2.90
CA TYR A 17 21.23 27.81 -2.86
C TYR A 17 20.70 27.06 -1.62
N LEU A 18 20.73 27.67 -0.44
CA LEU A 18 20.17 27.08 0.79
C LEU A 18 18.66 26.87 0.69
N ILE A 19 17.92 27.79 0.09
CA ILE A 19 16.46 27.66 -0.12
C ILE A 19 16.16 26.50 -1.10
N PHE A 20 16.91 26.40 -2.18
CA PHE A 20 16.72 25.30 -3.15
C PHE A 20 17.23 23.94 -2.66
N SER A 21 18.17 23.92 -1.70
CA SER A 21 18.68 22.69 -1.09
C SER A 21 17.78 22.15 0.04
N ALA A 22 16.87 22.96 0.53
CA ALA A 22 15.91 22.57 1.58
C ALA A 22 14.77 21.72 1.00
N HIS A 23 15.12 20.58 0.38
CA HIS A 23 14.12 19.56 0.03
C HIS A 23 13.61 18.94 1.32
N SER A 24 12.35 19.19 1.64
CA SER A 24 11.70 18.53 2.78
C SER A 24 11.79 17.02 2.63
N PRO A 25 12.37 16.28 3.59
CA PRO A 25 12.35 14.81 3.57
C PRO A 25 10.94 14.23 3.42
N TRP A 26 9.93 14.96 3.89
CA TRP A 26 8.53 14.60 3.76
C TRP A 26 8.01 14.70 2.33
N GLY A 27 8.47 15.66 1.53
CA GLY A 27 8.10 15.77 0.11
C GLY A 27 8.60 14.57 -0.70
N GLN A 28 9.83 14.13 -0.45
CA GLN A 28 10.38 12.92 -1.08
C GLN A 28 9.61 11.66 -0.68
N TYR A 29 9.18 11.54 0.58
CA TYR A 29 8.39 10.42 1.05
C TYR A 29 6.99 10.37 0.39
N LEU A 30 6.33 11.50 0.24
CA LEU A 30 5.04 11.58 -0.46
C LEU A 30 5.18 11.20 -1.93
N ALA A 31 6.16 11.76 -2.64
CA ALA A 31 6.43 11.40 -4.03
C ALA A 31 6.76 9.91 -4.20
N TYR A 32 7.55 9.33 -3.28
CA TYR A 32 7.83 7.89 -3.29
C TYR A 32 6.55 7.06 -3.16
N ARG A 33 5.62 7.45 -2.29
CA ARG A 33 4.33 6.75 -2.11
C ARG A 33 3.41 6.87 -3.32
N GLU A 34 3.46 7.99 -4.02
CA GLU A 34 2.67 8.21 -5.25
C GLU A 34 3.20 7.40 -6.43
N GLN A 35 4.52 7.16 -6.46
CA GLN A 35 5.19 6.42 -7.53
C GLN A 35 5.19 4.90 -7.35
N HIS A 36 4.85 4.39 -6.16
CA HIS A 36 4.97 2.98 -5.82
C HIS A 36 3.71 2.42 -5.19
N LEU A 37 3.31 1.24 -5.63
CA LEU A 37 2.29 0.45 -4.93
C LEU A 37 2.91 -0.17 -3.67
N LEU A 38 2.62 0.42 -2.51
CA LEU A 38 3.18 -0.04 -1.25
C LEU A 38 2.26 -1.05 -0.56
N ILE A 39 2.76 -2.27 -0.33
CA ILE A 39 2.08 -3.30 0.45
C ILE A 39 2.74 -3.38 1.82
N MET A 40 2.03 -2.95 2.85
CA MET A 40 2.54 -2.93 4.21
C MET A 40 2.29 -4.25 4.93
N SER A 41 3.28 -4.69 5.69
CA SER A 41 3.24 -5.82 6.62
C SER A 41 3.84 -5.41 7.96
N THR A 42 3.94 -6.31 8.94
CA THR A 42 4.55 -6.00 10.24
C THR A 42 5.47 -7.10 10.75
N ARG A 43 6.47 -6.72 11.56
CA ARG A 43 7.36 -7.66 12.24
C ARG A 43 6.63 -8.52 13.27
N GLU A 44 5.56 -7.99 13.84
CA GLU A 44 4.77 -8.68 14.86
C GLU A 44 3.83 -9.75 14.26
N ASP A 45 3.70 -9.79 12.93
CA ASP A 45 2.98 -10.82 12.17
C ASP A 45 3.99 -11.50 11.22
N ALA A 46 4.82 -12.36 11.78
CA ALA A 46 6.07 -12.85 11.19
C ALA A 46 5.97 -13.38 9.74
N PRO A 47 4.96 -14.17 9.33
CA PRO A 47 4.91 -14.72 7.97
C PRO A 47 4.63 -13.66 6.90
N THR A 48 4.12 -12.48 7.26
CA THR A 48 3.59 -11.50 6.30
C THR A 48 4.68 -10.81 5.48
N TYR A 49 5.80 -10.42 6.10
CA TYR A 49 6.84 -9.67 5.38
C TYR A 49 7.62 -10.51 4.35
N PRO A 50 8.07 -11.74 4.66
CA PRO A 50 8.64 -12.61 3.64
C PRO A 50 7.70 -12.84 2.46
N TYR A 51 6.43 -13.10 2.73
CA TYR A 51 5.44 -13.29 1.69
C TYR A 51 5.18 -12.02 0.87
N SER A 52 5.16 -10.85 1.51
CA SER A 52 4.97 -9.57 0.80
C SER A 52 6.06 -9.30 -0.24
N LYS A 53 7.29 -9.78 -0.03
CA LYS A 53 8.36 -9.70 -1.03
C LYS A 53 8.05 -10.54 -2.26
N ILE A 54 7.65 -11.79 -2.05
CA ILE A 54 7.23 -12.68 -3.15
C ILE A 54 6.05 -12.05 -3.92
N LEU A 55 5.07 -11.55 -3.18
CA LEU A 55 3.89 -10.91 -3.77
C LEU A 55 4.25 -9.70 -4.62
N VAL A 56 5.12 -8.79 -4.15
CA VAL A 56 5.52 -7.62 -4.94
C VAL A 56 6.37 -8.00 -6.15
N ASP A 57 7.18 -9.03 -6.08
CA ASP A 57 7.95 -9.52 -7.21
C ASP A 57 7.01 -10.06 -8.31
N VAL A 58 6.00 -10.83 -7.95
CA VAL A 58 4.97 -11.31 -8.87
C VAL A 58 4.14 -10.15 -9.45
N ILE A 59 3.73 -9.19 -8.62
CA ILE A 59 3.01 -8.02 -9.09
C ILE A 59 3.86 -7.23 -10.10
N ASN A 60 5.13 -6.96 -9.82
CA ASN A 60 6.01 -6.22 -10.72
C ASN A 60 6.25 -6.95 -12.05
N LYS A 61 6.22 -8.29 -12.05
CA LYS A 61 6.32 -9.08 -13.26
C LYS A 61 5.06 -8.95 -14.15
N GLN A 62 3.89 -8.90 -13.53
CA GLN A 62 2.59 -8.86 -14.23
C GLN A 62 2.08 -7.44 -14.49
N LEU A 63 2.52 -6.46 -13.70
CA LEU A 63 2.10 -5.05 -13.70
C LEU A 63 3.32 -4.16 -13.38
N PRO A 64 4.31 -4.03 -14.29
CA PRO A 64 5.56 -3.30 -14.02
C PRO A 64 5.34 -1.84 -13.63
N GLU A 65 4.32 -1.21 -14.17
CA GLU A 65 3.97 0.20 -13.90
C GLU A 65 3.54 0.44 -12.44
N ALA A 66 3.13 -0.61 -11.71
CA ALA A 66 2.81 -0.48 -10.30
C ALA A 66 4.06 -0.19 -9.44
N SER A 67 5.24 -0.52 -9.94
CA SER A 67 6.51 -0.36 -9.21
C SER A 67 6.39 -0.82 -7.74
N ALA A 68 5.73 -1.98 -7.53
CA ALA A 68 5.32 -2.45 -6.22
C ALA A 68 6.51 -2.65 -5.27
N ARG A 69 6.32 -2.31 -3.99
CA ARG A 69 7.34 -2.44 -2.94
C ARG A 69 6.73 -3.00 -1.66
N ALA A 70 7.47 -3.90 -1.01
CA ALA A 70 7.13 -4.40 0.32
C ALA A 70 7.56 -3.39 1.38
N ALA A 71 6.60 -2.89 2.15
CA ALA A 71 6.85 -2.03 3.30
C ALA A 71 6.67 -2.82 4.61
N ARG A 72 7.43 -2.47 5.65
CA ARG A 72 7.37 -3.17 6.93
C ARG A 72 7.30 -2.23 8.12
N ALA A 73 6.18 -2.26 8.83
CA ALA A 73 6.03 -1.58 10.11
C ALA A 73 6.68 -2.38 11.25
N ARG A 74 7.08 -1.70 12.34
CA ARG A 74 7.63 -2.35 13.53
C ARG A 74 6.54 -3.00 14.36
N THR A 75 5.37 -2.37 14.48
CA THR A 75 4.32 -2.73 15.44
C THR A 75 2.93 -2.67 14.81
N PHE A 76 1.97 -3.42 15.39
CA PHE A 76 0.56 -3.34 15.03
C PHE A 76 -0.03 -1.94 15.23
N ARG A 77 0.42 -1.18 16.23
CA ARG A 77 0.02 0.22 16.42
C ARG A 77 0.32 1.06 15.18
N ARG A 78 1.53 0.91 14.63
CA ARG A 78 1.92 1.66 13.44
C ARG A 78 1.17 1.18 12.19
N VAL A 79 0.91 -0.11 12.08
CA VAL A 79 0.06 -0.68 11.02
C VAL A 79 -1.32 -0.03 11.04
N GLN A 80 -2.00 -0.08 12.18
CA GLN A 80 -3.33 0.49 12.33
C GLN A 80 -3.35 2.00 12.03
N GLY A 81 -2.40 2.76 12.60
CA GLY A 81 -2.33 4.22 12.38
C GLY A 81 -2.10 4.59 10.92
N LEU A 82 -1.16 3.95 10.21
CA LEU A 82 -0.87 4.24 8.82
C LEU A 82 -2.02 3.80 7.89
N PHE A 83 -2.67 2.70 8.22
CA PHE A 83 -3.80 2.21 7.44
C PHE A 83 -5.05 3.07 7.66
N SER A 84 -5.47 3.34 8.89
CA SER A 84 -6.67 4.12 9.18
C SER A 84 -6.60 5.59 8.72
N THR A 85 -5.38 6.12 8.55
CA THR A 85 -5.15 7.50 8.03
C THR A 85 -4.88 7.55 6.53
N ASN A 86 -5.11 6.45 5.81
CA ASN A 86 -4.88 6.33 4.35
C ASN A 86 -3.43 6.64 3.91
N GLN A 87 -2.48 6.51 4.83
CA GLN A 87 -1.07 6.69 4.48
C GLN A 87 -0.47 5.45 3.82
N MET A 88 -1.01 4.26 4.13
CA MET A 88 -0.64 2.98 3.54
C MET A 88 -1.92 2.20 3.23
N PRO A 89 -2.45 2.32 2.01
CA PRO A 89 -3.78 1.81 1.67
C PRO A 89 -3.88 0.29 1.53
N LEU A 90 -2.74 -0.41 1.44
CA LEU A 90 -2.70 -1.87 1.31
C LEU A 90 -1.95 -2.50 2.48
N LEU A 91 -2.54 -3.57 3.04
CA LEU A 91 -1.99 -4.37 4.13
C LEU A 91 -1.97 -5.84 3.78
N LEU A 92 -0.88 -6.53 4.10
CA LEU A 92 -0.81 -7.98 4.16
C LEU A 92 -0.72 -8.41 5.63
N LEU A 93 -1.72 -9.12 6.12
CA LEU A 93 -1.81 -9.64 7.49
C LEU A 93 -2.19 -11.12 7.46
N SER A 94 -1.92 -11.82 8.58
CA SER A 94 -2.57 -13.11 8.82
C SER A 94 -4.08 -12.93 8.96
N LYS A 95 -4.86 -13.92 8.55
CA LYS A 95 -6.34 -13.91 8.67
C LYS A 95 -6.80 -13.57 10.09
N LYS A 96 -6.09 -14.11 11.10
CA LYS A 96 -6.35 -13.81 12.53
C LYS A 96 -6.20 -12.32 12.83
N ASN A 97 -5.10 -11.71 12.41
CA ASN A 97 -4.80 -10.32 12.69
C ASN A 97 -5.61 -9.36 11.81
N ALA A 98 -5.93 -9.73 10.58
CA ALA A 98 -6.86 -8.99 9.73
C ALA A 98 -8.26 -8.90 10.36
N LYS A 99 -8.79 -10.03 10.84
CA LYS A 99 -10.07 -10.05 11.57
C LYS A 99 -10.02 -9.25 12.86
N ALA A 100 -8.88 -9.26 13.56
CA ALA A 100 -8.67 -8.48 14.77
C ALA A 100 -8.63 -6.97 14.46
N LEU A 101 -7.99 -6.54 13.36
CA LEU A 101 -7.96 -5.15 12.88
C LEU A 101 -9.37 -4.64 12.57
N ILE A 102 -10.12 -5.36 11.74
CA ILE A 102 -11.48 -4.96 11.33
C ILE A 102 -12.41 -4.84 12.53
N LYS A 103 -12.28 -5.71 13.53
CA LYS A 103 -13.13 -5.72 14.73
C LYS A 103 -12.62 -4.85 15.87
N GLY A 104 -11.44 -4.24 15.75
CA GLY A 104 -10.80 -3.51 16.86
C GLY A 104 -10.56 -4.39 18.11
N LYS A 105 -10.20 -5.67 17.90
CA LYS A 105 -10.02 -6.67 18.98
C LYS A 105 -8.59 -7.20 19.02
N GLY A 106 -8.31 -8.08 19.97
CA GLY A 106 -7.00 -8.71 20.12
C GLY A 106 -5.86 -7.69 20.19
N VAL A 107 -4.86 -7.82 19.32
CA VAL A 107 -3.70 -6.94 19.27
C VAL A 107 -4.04 -5.49 18.90
N PHE A 108 -5.21 -5.25 18.33
CA PHE A 108 -5.69 -3.90 17.94
C PHE A 108 -6.67 -3.29 18.96
N LYS A 109 -7.00 -3.98 20.05
CA LYS A 109 -7.98 -3.48 21.06
C LYS A 109 -7.68 -2.07 21.57
N LYS A 110 -6.39 -1.74 21.74
CA LYS A 110 -5.95 -0.41 22.25
C LYS A 110 -5.92 0.67 21.16
N PHE A 111 -6.01 0.30 19.87
CA PHE A 111 -5.79 1.22 18.75
C PHE A 111 -7.09 1.48 17.97
N GLY A 112 -8.12 0.67 18.21
CA GLY A 112 -9.42 0.75 17.53
C GLY A 112 -9.51 -0.10 16.27
N ALA A 113 -10.72 -0.20 15.75
CA ALA A 113 -11.02 -0.86 14.48
C ALA A 113 -10.53 -0.03 13.29
N ALA A 114 -10.32 -0.67 12.17
CA ALA A 114 -10.12 -0.01 10.88
C ALA A 114 -10.93 -0.74 9.81
N ASP A 115 -11.69 0.02 9.04
CA ASP A 115 -12.45 -0.53 7.91
C ASP A 115 -11.49 -1.01 6.82
N ALA A 116 -11.77 -2.19 6.28
CA ALA A 116 -10.97 -2.80 5.24
C ALA A 116 -11.83 -3.62 4.28
N LYS A 117 -11.39 -3.68 3.03
CA LYS A 117 -11.94 -4.54 1.98
C LYS A 117 -10.89 -5.57 1.59
N ILE A 118 -11.34 -6.76 1.24
CA ILE A 118 -10.46 -7.87 0.86
C ILE A 118 -10.10 -7.74 -0.61
N ILE A 119 -8.80 -7.80 -0.91
CA ILE A 119 -8.30 -7.95 -2.26
C ILE A 119 -8.10 -9.43 -2.59
N TYR A 120 -7.33 -10.15 -1.75
CA TYR A 120 -7.02 -11.56 -2.04
C TYR A 120 -6.63 -12.35 -0.79
N TYR A 121 -6.76 -13.67 -0.87
CA TYR A 121 -6.32 -14.61 0.17
C TYR A 121 -5.17 -15.51 -0.31
N PHE A 122 -4.24 -15.81 0.60
CA PHE A 122 -3.11 -16.71 0.38
C PHE A 122 -2.96 -17.60 1.62
N ASP A 123 -3.56 -18.81 1.61
CA ASP A 123 -3.67 -19.66 2.80
C ASP A 123 -4.13 -18.86 4.03
N ASP A 124 -3.27 -18.73 5.03
CA ASP A 124 -3.55 -17.98 6.25
C ASP A 124 -3.30 -16.47 6.15
N LEU A 125 -2.89 -15.97 5.00
CA LEU A 125 -2.66 -14.53 4.78
C LEU A 125 -3.82 -13.91 4.00
N VAL A 126 -4.00 -12.60 4.20
CA VAL A 126 -4.97 -11.81 3.46
C VAL A 126 -4.40 -10.46 3.09
N LEU A 127 -4.56 -10.09 1.82
CA LEU A 127 -4.30 -8.75 1.32
C LEU A 127 -5.57 -7.92 1.47
N LEU A 128 -5.45 -6.86 2.25
CA LEU A 128 -6.51 -5.91 2.54
C LEU A 128 -6.23 -4.58 1.86
N ALA A 129 -7.29 -3.89 1.47
CA ALA A 129 -7.26 -2.51 1.03
C ALA A 129 -8.17 -1.65 1.90
N GLN A 130 -7.85 -0.36 2.01
CA GLN A 130 -8.81 0.61 2.52
C GLN A 130 -10.03 0.70 1.60
N PRO A 131 -11.22 1.01 2.14
CA PRO A 131 -12.43 1.24 1.32
C PRO A 131 -12.27 2.36 0.28
N SER A 132 -11.39 3.33 0.55
CA SER A 132 -11.06 4.44 -0.35
C SER A 132 -10.03 4.11 -1.42
N PHE A 133 -9.45 2.90 -1.40
CA PHE A 133 -8.51 2.48 -2.44
C PHE A 133 -9.24 2.42 -3.78
N PRO A 134 -8.72 3.04 -4.87
CA PRO A 134 -9.47 3.15 -6.12
C PRO A 134 -9.77 1.80 -6.77
N ASP A 135 -10.99 1.62 -7.25
CA ASP A 135 -11.45 0.39 -7.91
C ASP A 135 -10.55 -0.02 -9.10
N LYS A 136 -10.10 0.96 -9.88
CA LYS A 136 -9.16 0.72 -10.98
C LYS A 136 -7.88 0.04 -10.52
N PHE A 137 -7.29 0.50 -9.44
CA PHE A 137 -6.04 -0.08 -8.93
C PHE A 137 -6.27 -1.44 -8.26
N ALA A 138 -7.40 -1.63 -7.58
CA ALA A 138 -7.80 -2.94 -7.07
C ALA A 138 -8.04 -3.93 -8.21
N TRP A 139 -8.66 -3.50 -9.31
CA TRP A 139 -8.86 -4.30 -10.52
C TRP A 139 -7.53 -4.73 -11.14
N LEU A 140 -6.62 -3.78 -11.37
CA LEU A 140 -5.28 -4.06 -11.92
C LEU A 140 -4.48 -5.02 -11.03
N LEU A 141 -4.47 -4.76 -9.72
CA LEU A 141 -3.78 -5.58 -8.73
C LEU A 141 -4.32 -7.01 -8.70
N THR A 142 -5.64 -7.17 -8.70
CA THR A 142 -6.27 -8.49 -8.72
C THR A 142 -5.92 -9.26 -9.98
N ASN A 143 -5.96 -8.62 -11.16
CA ASN A 143 -5.55 -9.27 -12.41
C ASN A 143 -4.07 -9.69 -12.41
N ALA A 144 -3.19 -8.87 -11.83
CA ALA A 144 -1.77 -9.20 -11.69
C ALA A 144 -1.59 -10.45 -10.79
N ILE A 145 -2.31 -10.52 -9.67
CA ILE A 145 -2.30 -11.67 -8.76
C ILE A 145 -2.83 -12.93 -9.46
N VAL A 146 -3.96 -12.84 -10.14
CA VAL A 146 -4.56 -13.99 -10.86
C VAL A 146 -3.63 -14.49 -11.96
N LYS A 147 -3.01 -13.62 -12.75
CA LYS A 147 -2.04 -14.01 -13.78
C LYS A 147 -0.80 -14.67 -13.20
N GLY A 148 -0.36 -14.23 -12.03
CA GLY A 148 0.80 -14.76 -11.31
C GLY A 148 0.48 -15.84 -10.27
N GLU A 149 -0.75 -16.34 -10.21
CA GLU A 149 -1.25 -17.26 -9.17
C GLU A 149 -0.35 -18.48 -8.95
N LYS A 150 0.20 -19.03 -10.01
CA LYS A 150 1.09 -20.20 -9.94
C LYS A 150 2.39 -19.95 -9.21
N GLU A 151 2.83 -18.71 -9.11
CA GLU A 151 4.05 -18.28 -8.41
C GLU A 151 3.75 -17.86 -6.95
N LEU A 152 2.48 -17.80 -6.57
CA LEU A 152 2.01 -17.36 -5.26
C LEU A 152 1.49 -18.56 -4.46
N LEU A 153 2.35 -19.10 -3.59
CA LEU A 153 2.00 -20.23 -2.75
C LEU A 153 0.74 -19.91 -1.92
N GLY A 154 -0.24 -20.81 -1.95
CA GLY A 154 -1.47 -20.68 -1.18
C GLY A 154 -2.47 -19.67 -1.73
N ALA A 155 -2.26 -19.14 -2.94
CA ALA A 155 -3.24 -18.26 -3.57
C ALA A 155 -4.58 -18.97 -3.72
N THR A 156 -5.64 -18.36 -3.20
CA THR A 156 -7.01 -18.91 -3.27
C THR A 156 -7.54 -18.76 -4.68
N SER A 157 -8.17 -19.82 -5.21
CA SER A 157 -8.72 -19.73 -6.57
C SER A 157 -9.73 -18.59 -6.74
N PRO A 158 -9.75 -17.93 -7.91
CA PRO A 158 -10.65 -16.80 -8.20
C PRO A 158 -12.14 -17.10 -7.91
N LEU A 159 -12.59 -18.34 -8.18
CA LEU A 159 -13.96 -18.77 -7.92
C LEU A 159 -14.31 -18.76 -6.43
N ASN A 160 -13.36 -19.07 -5.56
CA ASN A 160 -13.58 -19.08 -4.12
C ASN A 160 -13.52 -17.66 -3.54
N ILE A 161 -12.68 -16.80 -4.09
CA ILE A 161 -12.64 -15.37 -3.69
C ILE A 161 -13.99 -14.71 -3.95
N LYS A 162 -14.64 -14.94 -5.09
CA LYS A 162 -15.96 -14.37 -5.44
C LYS A 162 -17.06 -14.64 -4.41
N LYS A 163 -16.94 -15.71 -3.62
CA LYS A 163 -17.95 -16.10 -2.61
C LYS A 163 -17.80 -15.39 -1.27
N ILE A 164 -16.76 -14.58 -1.11
CA ILE A 164 -16.44 -13.92 0.16
C ILE A 164 -17.23 -12.63 0.27
N THR A 165 -17.73 -12.33 1.46
CA THR A 165 -18.26 -11.01 1.81
C THR A 165 -17.12 -10.01 2.00
N ASP A 166 -17.40 -8.72 1.84
CA ASP A 166 -16.42 -7.64 2.05
C ASP A 166 -15.25 -7.58 1.06
N ILE A 167 -15.40 -8.19 -0.12
CA ILE A 167 -14.47 -8.00 -1.23
C ILE A 167 -14.48 -6.55 -1.70
N HIS A 168 -13.31 -6.06 -2.12
CA HIS A 168 -13.19 -4.76 -2.76
C HIS A 168 -13.93 -4.74 -4.11
N PRO A 169 -14.73 -3.69 -4.43
CA PRO A 169 -15.51 -3.66 -5.68
C PRO A 169 -14.66 -3.88 -6.92
N GLY A 170 -13.52 -3.17 -7.05
CA GLY A 170 -12.62 -3.35 -8.19
C GLY A 170 -12.06 -4.79 -8.29
N THR A 171 -11.85 -5.47 -7.17
CA THR A 171 -11.48 -6.89 -7.17
C THR A 171 -12.60 -7.77 -7.73
N LEU A 172 -13.83 -7.53 -7.30
CA LEU A 172 -14.98 -8.29 -7.78
C LEU A 172 -15.18 -8.10 -9.29
N MET A 173 -15.05 -6.86 -9.79
CA MET A 173 -15.10 -6.55 -11.22
C MET A 173 -14.01 -7.32 -12.01
N ALA A 174 -12.76 -7.34 -11.51
CA ALA A 174 -11.68 -8.09 -12.15
C ALA A 174 -11.97 -9.58 -12.22
N LEU A 175 -12.44 -10.18 -11.13
CA LEU A 175 -12.76 -11.60 -11.06
C LEU A 175 -13.95 -11.97 -11.96
N ASN A 176 -14.87 -11.04 -12.21
CA ASN A 176 -15.99 -11.22 -13.13
C ASN A 176 -15.62 -10.97 -14.60
N ASN A 177 -14.37 -10.65 -14.90
CA ASN A 177 -13.91 -10.22 -16.23
C ASN A 177 -14.65 -8.97 -16.75
N GLU A 178 -15.08 -8.12 -15.86
CA GLU A 178 -15.69 -6.83 -16.22
C GLU A 178 -14.64 -5.87 -16.75
N LYS A 179 -15.09 -4.89 -17.53
CA LYS A 179 -14.20 -3.83 -18.04
C LYS A 179 -13.55 -3.07 -16.89
N MET A 180 -12.27 -2.75 -17.06
CA MET A 180 -11.54 -1.95 -16.08
C MET A 180 -12.26 -0.61 -15.81
N PRO A 181 -12.54 -0.28 -14.53
CA PRO A 181 -13.19 0.98 -14.20
C PRO A 181 -12.29 2.18 -14.48
N GLU A 182 -12.88 3.32 -14.78
CA GLU A 182 -12.16 4.59 -14.91
C GLU A 182 -11.82 5.16 -13.54
N LEU A 183 -10.74 5.97 -13.47
CA LEU A 183 -10.44 6.72 -12.26
C LEU A 183 -11.48 7.84 -12.12
N ILE A 184 -12.30 7.76 -11.10
CA ILE A 184 -13.15 8.87 -10.70
C ILE A 184 -12.23 9.90 -10.05
N LYS A 185 -11.95 11.00 -10.75
CA LYS A 185 -11.29 12.17 -10.16
C LYS A 185 -12.26 12.77 -9.14
N LYS A 186 -11.95 12.59 -7.86
CA LYS A 186 -12.63 13.31 -6.77
C LYS A 186 -12.06 14.69 -6.62
#